data_d47ea7f952ed59c8123aa36b970381c0
#
_entry.id   d47ea7f952ed59c8123aa36b970381c0
#
_cell.length_a   1.000
_cell.length_b   1.000
_cell.length_c   1.000
_cell.angle_alpha   90.00
_cell.angle_beta   90.00
_cell.angle_gamma   90.00
#
_symmetry.space_group_name_H-M   'P 1'
#
loop_
_entity.id
_entity.type
_entity.pdbx_description
1 polymer ?
#
loop_
_entity_poly.entity_id
_entity_poly.type
_entity_poly.pdbx_seq_one_letter_code
_entity_poly.pdbx_strand_id
1 'polypeptide(L)'
;MTSLSTLQAPSQSTNVSYGAVRAFYGHHKCATGWITRIFREMSFHLGRRHAIVHLPRHISPYASLADKVSAESIDVLIYTNAQIHEVQTLPEGSRGFHVVRDPRDVLVSAYFSHKHSHPSDKWPELEPHRDLLQTLSLEDGLAAEMVFSQSVFADMQAWDYKQPNVLELHMETLTADPDAGFQRIATFLGWLDPEALYSFAYRVQVRLNRLHYLGHARVPGPYPLLPVPRRPLATLPPDTLAHILEASRFNRLTGGRSRGEEDVQSHYRKGTPGDWRNHFTPALVDHFKAEWGDLLIQLGYETDHTWGLI
;
A
#
# COMPACT_ATOMS: atom_id res chain seq x y z
N MET A 1 -14.20 -5.50 67.12
CA MET A 1 -14.80 -5.27 65.81
C MET A 1 -13.80 -4.42 65.02
N THR A 2 -12.94 -5.03 64.29
CA THR A 2 -11.79 -4.38 63.59
C THR A 2 -12.18 -4.27 62.13
N SER A 3 -12.27 -3.03 61.64
CA SER A 3 -12.59 -2.65 60.25
C SER A 3 -11.39 -3.01 59.34
N LEU A 4 -11.60 -3.86 58.33
CA LEU A 4 -10.68 -4.11 57.25
C LEU A 4 -10.85 -3.00 56.20
N SER A 5 -9.85 -2.12 56.08
CA SER A 5 -9.75 -1.15 54.99
C SER A 5 -9.21 -1.86 53.76
N THR A 6 -10.01 -1.86 52.71
CA THR A 6 -9.68 -2.34 51.36
C THR A 6 -8.64 -1.38 50.74
N LEU A 7 -7.42 -1.87 50.56
CA LEU A 7 -6.41 -1.20 49.74
C LEU A 7 -6.77 -1.33 48.26
N GLN A 8 -7.23 -0.22 47.67
CA GLN A 8 -7.31 -0.06 46.22
C GLN A 8 -5.89 0.06 45.65
N ALA A 9 -5.50 -0.89 44.81
CA ALA A 9 -4.29 -0.79 44.01
C ALA A 9 -4.44 0.34 42.98
N PRO A 10 -3.41 1.19 42.80
CA PRO A 10 -3.46 2.21 41.76
C PRO A 10 -3.31 1.54 40.39
N SER A 11 -4.33 1.72 39.53
CA SER A 11 -4.23 1.43 38.11
C SER A 11 -3.21 2.39 37.48
N GLN A 12 -1.96 1.97 37.38
CA GLN A 12 -0.99 2.64 36.52
C GLN A 12 -1.36 2.32 35.07
N SER A 13 -2.08 3.24 34.42
CA SER A 13 -2.07 3.34 32.97
C SER A 13 -0.66 3.75 32.58
N THR A 14 0.16 2.78 32.19
CA THR A 14 1.43 3.04 31.53
C THR A 14 1.09 3.69 30.18
N ASN A 15 1.19 5.02 30.10
CA ASN A 15 1.25 5.74 28.83
C ASN A 15 2.51 5.29 28.10
N VAL A 16 2.41 4.21 27.35
CA VAL A 16 3.44 3.80 26.40
C VAL A 16 3.37 4.82 25.28
N SER A 17 4.34 5.72 25.20
CA SER A 17 4.49 6.63 24.08
C SER A 17 4.85 5.81 22.85
N TYR A 18 3.86 5.54 22.00
CA TYR A 18 4.06 4.88 20.72
C TYR A 18 4.86 5.80 19.79
N GLY A 19 5.92 5.30 19.18
CA GLY A 19 6.69 6.05 18.19
C GLY A 19 5.85 6.34 16.95
N ALA A 20 5.88 7.57 16.45
CA ALA A 20 5.22 7.97 15.22
C ALA A 20 5.75 7.19 14.01
N VAL A 21 4.87 6.65 13.17
CA VAL A 21 5.24 5.86 11.98
C VAL A 21 5.18 6.68 10.70
N ARG A 22 5.90 6.21 9.68
CA ARG A 22 5.73 6.65 8.29
C ARG A 22 5.04 5.54 7.52
N ALA A 23 3.97 5.87 6.77
CA ALA A 23 3.09 4.84 6.20
C ALA A 23 2.82 5.03 4.71
N PHE A 24 2.59 3.91 4.03
CA PHE A 24 1.88 3.82 2.77
C PHE A 24 0.54 3.15 3.02
N TYR A 25 -0.52 3.78 2.54
CA TYR A 25 -1.87 3.25 2.52
C TYR A 25 -2.31 3.02 1.07
N GLY A 26 -2.86 1.87 0.78
CA GLY A 26 -3.33 1.55 -0.56
C GLY A 26 -4.51 0.61 -0.53
N HIS A 27 -5.12 0.40 -1.71
CA HIS A 27 -6.17 -0.56 -1.94
C HIS A 27 -5.77 -1.57 -3.00
N HIS A 28 -6.48 -2.68 -3.07
CA HIS A 28 -6.22 -3.70 -4.08
C HIS A 28 -6.20 -3.10 -5.49
N LYS A 29 -5.24 -3.48 -6.32
CA LYS A 29 -5.03 -3.00 -7.71
C LYS A 29 -4.65 -1.51 -7.88
N CYS A 30 -4.32 -0.82 -6.79
CA CYS A 30 -3.79 0.56 -6.83
C CYS A 30 -2.24 0.59 -6.82
N ALA A 31 -1.59 -0.21 -7.65
CA ALA A 31 -0.13 -0.33 -7.78
C ALA A 31 0.61 -0.72 -6.48
N THR A 32 -0.09 -1.35 -5.53
CA THR A 32 0.44 -1.66 -4.20
C THR A 32 1.74 -2.45 -4.22
N GLY A 33 1.89 -3.41 -5.14
CA GLY A 33 3.13 -4.19 -5.29
C GLY A 33 4.33 -3.35 -5.70
N TRP A 34 4.13 -2.43 -6.66
CA TRP A 34 5.16 -1.50 -7.12
C TRP A 34 5.58 -0.51 -6.02
N ILE A 35 4.60 0.11 -5.36
CA ILE A 35 4.85 1.07 -4.28
C ILE A 35 5.51 0.37 -3.08
N THR A 36 5.04 -0.83 -2.71
CA THR A 36 5.66 -1.65 -1.65
C THR A 36 7.14 -1.90 -1.93
N ARG A 37 7.51 -2.23 -3.18
CA ARG A 37 8.90 -2.44 -3.57
C ARG A 37 9.74 -1.18 -3.34
N ILE A 38 9.30 -0.02 -3.82
CA ILE A 38 9.99 1.26 -3.68
C ILE A 38 10.10 1.65 -2.20
N PHE A 39 9.00 1.59 -1.47
CA PHE A 39 8.93 2.04 -0.08
C PHE A 39 9.76 1.15 0.86
N ARG A 40 9.84 -0.15 0.58
CA ARG A 40 10.78 -1.08 1.25
C ARG A 40 12.24 -0.71 0.98
N GLU A 41 12.60 -0.43 -0.25
CA GLU A 41 13.98 -0.01 -0.58
C GLU A 41 14.33 1.30 0.14
N MET A 42 13.43 2.29 0.15
CA MET A 42 13.62 3.51 0.95
C MET A 42 13.83 3.17 2.44
N SER A 43 13.02 2.26 2.99
CA SER A 43 13.15 1.81 4.39
C SER A 43 14.50 1.18 4.69
N PHE A 44 15.04 0.35 3.78
CA PHE A 44 16.38 -0.24 3.92
C PHE A 44 17.47 0.81 3.92
N HIS A 45 17.39 1.78 3.00
CA HIS A 45 18.35 2.88 2.93
C HIS A 45 18.33 3.70 4.22
N LEU A 46 17.16 3.97 4.77
CA LEU A 46 16.99 4.69 6.03
C LEU A 46 17.31 3.84 7.27
N GLY A 47 17.54 2.54 7.13
CA GLY A 47 17.70 1.63 8.26
C GLY A 47 16.48 1.57 9.17
N ARG A 48 15.28 1.72 8.61
CA ARG A 48 14.01 1.69 9.33
C ARG A 48 13.41 0.29 9.32
N ARG A 49 12.79 -0.11 10.43
CA ARG A 49 12.05 -1.37 10.52
C ARG A 49 10.70 -1.18 9.85
N HIS A 50 10.43 -1.97 8.82
CA HIS A 50 9.14 -1.93 8.14
C HIS A 50 8.34 -3.21 8.39
N ALA A 51 7.00 -3.06 8.34
CA ALA A 51 6.07 -4.17 8.30
C ALA A 51 5.07 -3.99 7.17
N ILE A 52 4.62 -5.11 6.62
CA ILE A 52 3.60 -5.15 5.56
C ILE A 52 2.33 -5.76 6.15
N VAL A 53 1.24 -5.01 6.06
CA VAL A 53 -0.11 -5.44 6.45
C VAL A 53 -0.95 -5.53 5.17
N HIS A 54 -1.40 -6.75 4.85
CA HIS A 54 -2.24 -6.99 3.66
C HIS A 54 -3.69 -7.26 4.04
N LEU A 55 -3.91 -7.90 5.19
CA LEU A 55 -5.21 -8.45 5.57
C LEU A 55 -5.46 -8.19 7.05
N PRO A 56 -6.71 -8.12 7.49
CA PRO A 56 -7.08 -7.92 8.90
C PRO A 56 -6.42 -8.94 9.84
N ARG A 57 -6.24 -10.20 9.41
CA ARG A 57 -5.54 -11.22 10.21
C ARG A 57 -4.09 -10.88 10.55
N HIS A 58 -3.45 -9.96 9.83
CA HIS A 58 -2.09 -9.49 10.18
C HIS A 58 -2.12 -8.52 11.36
N ILE A 59 -3.29 -8.00 11.70
CA ILE A 59 -3.53 -7.14 12.87
C ILE A 59 -4.12 -7.96 14.01
N SER A 60 -4.96 -8.95 13.71
CA SER A 60 -5.77 -9.70 14.69
C SER A 60 -5.06 -10.29 15.91
N PRO A 61 -3.74 -10.58 15.91
CA PRO A 61 -3.03 -10.92 17.14
C PRO A 61 -2.93 -9.76 18.14
N TYR A 62 -3.21 -8.53 17.68
CA TYR A 62 -3.16 -7.28 18.44
C TYR A 62 -4.57 -6.69 18.53
N ALA A 63 -4.82 -5.84 19.54
CA ALA A 63 -6.11 -5.18 19.70
C ALA A 63 -6.37 -4.10 18.64
N SER A 64 -5.29 -3.51 18.08
CA SER A 64 -5.34 -2.48 17.04
C SER A 64 -4.07 -2.46 16.20
N LEU A 65 -4.08 -1.69 15.10
CA LEU A 65 -2.88 -1.43 14.32
C LEU A 65 -1.82 -0.68 15.13
N ALA A 66 -2.21 0.22 16.03
CA ALA A 66 -1.29 0.90 16.94
C ALA A 66 -0.58 -0.05 17.88
N ASP A 67 -1.28 -1.02 18.46
CA ASP A 67 -0.68 -2.03 19.33
C ASP A 67 0.33 -2.90 18.60
N LYS A 68 0.01 -3.31 17.35
CA LYS A 68 0.96 -4.00 16.48
C LYS A 68 2.21 -3.17 16.23
N VAL A 69 2.04 -1.91 15.83
CA VAL A 69 3.14 -0.99 15.54
C VAL A 69 4.08 -0.87 16.75
N SER A 70 3.53 -0.75 17.94
CA SER A 70 4.28 -0.67 19.18
C SER A 70 4.99 -1.98 19.52
N ALA A 71 4.26 -3.07 19.57
CA ALA A 71 4.78 -4.37 19.97
C ALA A 71 5.92 -4.85 19.07
N GLU A 72 5.82 -4.60 17.76
CA GLU A 72 6.85 -4.98 16.79
C GLU A 72 7.88 -3.85 16.54
N SER A 73 7.76 -2.70 17.20
CA SER A 73 8.62 -1.51 17.02
C SER A 73 8.76 -1.11 15.54
N ILE A 74 7.63 -0.96 14.86
CA ILE A 74 7.56 -0.65 13.43
C ILE A 74 7.82 0.86 13.23
N ASP A 75 8.80 1.20 12.40
CA ASP A 75 9.07 2.59 11.99
C ASP A 75 8.31 2.95 10.70
N VAL A 76 8.07 1.94 9.84
CA VAL A 76 7.48 2.11 8.51
C VAL A 76 6.38 1.07 8.28
N LEU A 77 5.18 1.54 8.06
CA LEU A 77 4.02 0.71 7.80
C LEU A 77 3.67 0.69 6.31
N ILE A 78 3.49 -0.49 5.74
CA ILE A 78 3.00 -0.70 4.38
C ILE A 78 1.65 -1.40 4.48
N TYR A 79 0.55 -0.65 4.39
CA TYR A 79 -0.80 -1.18 4.55
C TYR A 79 -1.53 -1.18 3.21
N THR A 80 -1.57 -2.33 2.55
CA THR A 80 -1.97 -2.45 1.13
C THR A 80 -3.46 -2.60 0.88
N ASN A 81 -4.25 -2.90 1.92
CA ASN A 81 -5.72 -2.87 1.90
C ASN A 81 -6.17 -2.09 3.13
N ALA A 82 -5.90 -0.79 3.10
CA ALA A 82 -6.02 0.07 4.26
C ALA A 82 -7.48 0.34 4.61
N GLN A 83 -7.80 0.17 5.89
CA GLN A 83 -9.09 0.48 6.48
C GLN A 83 -8.95 1.69 7.39
N ILE A 84 -9.78 2.68 7.19
CA ILE A 84 -9.66 3.98 7.88
C ILE A 84 -9.72 3.85 9.41
N HIS A 85 -10.58 3.00 9.94
CA HIS A 85 -10.73 2.80 11.38
C HIS A 85 -9.46 2.27 12.05
N GLU A 86 -8.67 1.43 11.35
CA GLU A 86 -7.37 0.98 11.84
C GLU A 86 -6.32 2.08 11.77
N VAL A 87 -6.31 2.85 10.67
CA VAL A 87 -5.35 3.96 10.48
C VAL A 87 -5.55 5.05 11.54
N GLN A 88 -6.79 5.31 11.94
CA GLN A 88 -7.12 6.27 13.01
C GLN A 88 -6.61 5.87 14.40
N THR A 89 -6.23 4.61 14.61
CA THR A 89 -5.60 4.17 15.87
C THR A 89 -4.13 4.55 15.97
N LEU A 90 -3.46 4.90 14.86
CA LEU A 90 -2.02 5.16 14.83
C LEU A 90 -1.63 6.34 15.72
N PRO A 91 -0.41 6.30 16.29
CA PRO A 91 0.08 7.34 17.20
C PRO A 91 0.09 8.72 16.56
N GLU A 92 -0.13 9.74 17.40
CA GLU A 92 0.02 11.13 17.00
C GLU A 92 1.42 11.39 16.39
N GLY A 93 1.49 12.26 15.38
CA GLY A 93 2.72 12.54 14.62
C GLY A 93 3.03 11.52 13.54
N SER A 94 2.24 10.44 13.41
CA SER A 94 2.32 9.55 12.25
C SER A 94 1.95 10.29 10.97
N ARG A 95 2.68 10.01 9.88
CA ARG A 95 2.42 10.57 8.55
C ARG A 95 2.42 9.46 7.51
N GLY A 96 1.52 9.57 6.54
CA GLY A 96 1.45 8.60 5.46
C GLY A 96 1.15 9.24 4.12
N PHE A 97 1.21 8.43 3.09
CA PHE A 97 0.61 8.76 1.80
C PHE A 97 -0.35 7.65 1.41
N HIS A 98 -1.40 8.05 0.73
CA HIS A 98 -2.45 7.15 0.27
C HIS A 98 -2.54 7.23 -1.25
N VAL A 99 -2.77 6.08 -1.89
CA VAL A 99 -2.84 6.00 -3.34
C VAL A 99 -4.12 5.31 -3.76
N VAL A 100 -4.94 6.03 -4.50
CA VAL A 100 -6.14 5.54 -5.17
C VAL A 100 -5.93 5.41 -6.66
N ARG A 101 -6.81 4.67 -7.31
CA ARG A 101 -6.88 4.48 -8.75
C ARG A 101 -8.32 4.60 -9.20
N ASP A 102 -8.57 4.98 -10.46
CA ASP A 102 -9.90 4.95 -11.05
C ASP A 102 -10.58 3.58 -10.75
N PRO A 103 -11.68 3.57 -9.98
CA PRO A 103 -12.36 2.33 -9.61
C PRO A 103 -12.76 1.44 -10.77
N ARG A 104 -13.03 2.02 -11.95
CA ARG A 104 -13.32 1.28 -13.19
C ARG A 104 -12.08 0.53 -13.68
N ASP A 105 -10.91 1.16 -13.60
CA ASP A 105 -9.64 0.52 -13.92
C ASP A 105 -9.21 -0.49 -12.84
N VAL A 106 -9.58 -0.27 -11.58
CA VAL A 106 -9.42 -1.27 -10.51
C VAL A 106 -10.19 -2.52 -10.86
N LEU A 107 -11.48 -2.39 -11.24
CA LEU A 107 -12.34 -3.51 -11.64
C LEU A 107 -11.73 -4.31 -12.79
N VAL A 108 -11.37 -3.66 -13.89
CA VAL A 108 -10.74 -4.33 -15.03
C VAL A 108 -9.42 -5.01 -14.65
N SER A 109 -8.58 -4.33 -13.86
CA SER A 109 -7.32 -4.90 -13.38
C SER A 109 -7.51 -6.09 -12.45
N ALA A 110 -8.55 -6.07 -11.62
CA ALA A 110 -8.91 -7.17 -10.72
C ALA A 110 -9.38 -8.38 -11.54
N TYR A 111 -10.32 -8.18 -12.47
CA TYR A 111 -10.83 -9.23 -13.35
C TYR A 111 -9.70 -10.02 -14.03
N PHE A 112 -8.81 -9.34 -14.76
CA PHE A 112 -7.72 -10.04 -15.45
C PHE A 112 -6.74 -10.70 -14.48
N SER A 113 -6.44 -10.06 -13.36
CA SER A 113 -5.55 -10.62 -12.36
C SER A 113 -6.14 -11.84 -11.67
N HIS A 114 -7.39 -11.78 -11.25
CA HIS A 114 -8.07 -12.87 -10.55
C HIS A 114 -8.29 -14.07 -11.50
N LYS A 115 -8.63 -13.80 -12.75
CA LYS A 115 -8.79 -14.83 -13.77
C LYS A 115 -7.48 -15.54 -14.12
N HIS A 116 -6.32 -14.84 -14.13
CA HIS A 116 -5.12 -15.37 -14.76
C HIS A 116 -3.86 -15.43 -13.89
N SER A 117 -3.61 -14.45 -13.02
CA SER A 117 -2.25 -14.27 -12.47
C SER A 117 -2.15 -14.06 -10.96
N HIS A 118 -3.25 -13.77 -10.25
CA HIS A 118 -3.18 -13.53 -8.81
C HIS A 118 -2.91 -14.83 -8.04
N PRO A 119 -1.94 -14.87 -7.11
CA PRO A 119 -1.74 -16.02 -6.24
C PRO A 119 -2.97 -16.27 -5.36
N SER A 120 -3.40 -17.53 -5.25
CA SER A 120 -4.57 -17.94 -4.47
C SER A 120 -4.24 -18.69 -3.16
N ASP A 121 -2.97 -19.06 -2.98
CA ASP A 121 -2.47 -19.85 -1.84
C ASP A 121 -2.85 -19.27 -0.46
N LYS A 122 -3.07 -17.96 -0.38
CA LYS A 122 -3.45 -17.24 0.86
C LYS A 122 -4.82 -16.58 0.79
N TRP A 123 -5.60 -16.87 -0.23
CA TRP A 123 -6.93 -16.31 -0.47
C TRP A 123 -7.88 -17.40 -0.99
N PRO A 124 -8.43 -18.23 -0.10
CA PRO A 124 -9.26 -19.38 -0.47
C PRO A 124 -10.49 -19.03 -1.33
N GLU A 125 -11.06 -17.85 -1.12
CA GLU A 125 -12.24 -17.38 -1.85
C GLU A 125 -11.94 -17.07 -3.33
N LEU A 126 -10.67 -16.88 -3.68
CA LEU A 126 -10.27 -16.56 -5.05
C LEU A 126 -10.37 -17.77 -5.98
N GLU A 127 -10.15 -19.00 -5.53
CA GLU A 127 -10.22 -20.19 -6.41
C GLU A 127 -11.62 -20.39 -6.98
N PRO A 128 -12.71 -20.47 -6.18
CA PRO A 128 -14.06 -20.59 -6.73
C PRO A 128 -14.43 -19.39 -7.62
N HIS A 129 -13.98 -18.19 -7.27
CA HIS A 129 -14.25 -17.01 -8.09
C HIS A 129 -13.50 -17.08 -9.43
N ARG A 130 -12.25 -17.55 -9.45
CA ARG A 130 -11.48 -17.79 -10.68
C ARG A 130 -12.16 -18.80 -11.59
N ASP A 131 -12.62 -19.92 -11.03
CA ASP A 131 -13.35 -20.94 -11.78
C ASP A 131 -14.62 -20.35 -12.42
N LEU A 132 -15.37 -19.55 -11.68
CA LEU A 132 -16.52 -18.82 -12.20
C LEU A 132 -16.13 -17.91 -13.37
N LEU A 133 -15.08 -17.08 -13.20
CA LEU A 133 -14.63 -16.17 -14.26
C LEU A 133 -14.18 -16.88 -15.55
N GLN A 134 -13.74 -18.15 -15.47
CA GLN A 134 -13.39 -18.93 -16.68
C GLN A 134 -14.60 -19.28 -17.51
N THR A 135 -15.80 -19.39 -16.91
CA THR A 135 -17.03 -19.81 -17.57
C THR A 135 -17.85 -18.63 -18.12
N LEU A 136 -17.63 -17.43 -17.61
CA LEU A 136 -18.42 -16.24 -17.94
C LEU A 136 -17.88 -15.50 -19.17
N SER A 137 -18.78 -14.78 -19.86
CA SER A 137 -18.43 -13.76 -20.85
C SER A 137 -17.60 -12.65 -20.16
N LEU A 138 -16.96 -11.79 -20.95
CA LEU A 138 -16.20 -10.64 -20.38
C LEU A 138 -17.14 -9.72 -19.58
N GLU A 139 -18.30 -9.39 -20.10
CA GLU A 139 -19.27 -8.51 -19.45
C GLU A 139 -19.79 -9.10 -18.14
N ASP A 140 -20.29 -10.35 -18.18
CA ASP A 140 -20.76 -11.04 -16.98
C ASP A 140 -19.63 -11.25 -15.97
N GLY A 141 -18.43 -11.53 -16.44
CA GLY A 141 -17.25 -11.68 -15.59
C GLY A 141 -16.83 -10.38 -14.90
N LEU A 142 -16.93 -9.23 -15.58
CA LEU A 142 -16.71 -7.92 -14.96
C LEU A 142 -17.81 -7.58 -13.94
N ALA A 143 -19.06 -7.94 -14.22
CA ALA A 143 -20.15 -7.79 -13.27
C ALA A 143 -19.96 -8.68 -12.01
N ALA A 144 -19.54 -9.93 -12.20
CA ALA A 144 -19.19 -10.82 -11.08
C ALA A 144 -17.98 -10.31 -10.28
N GLU A 145 -16.97 -9.77 -10.96
CA GLU A 145 -15.81 -9.17 -10.32
C GLU A 145 -16.17 -7.92 -9.51
N MET A 146 -17.13 -7.11 -9.95
CA MET A 146 -17.61 -5.95 -9.23
C MET A 146 -18.20 -6.33 -7.86
N VAL A 147 -18.96 -7.43 -7.81
CA VAL A 147 -19.49 -7.99 -6.56
C VAL A 147 -18.35 -8.55 -5.69
N PHE A 148 -17.38 -9.27 -6.27
CA PHE A 148 -16.24 -9.84 -5.55
C PHE A 148 -15.32 -8.77 -4.96
N SER A 149 -15.13 -7.66 -5.68
CA SER A 149 -14.29 -6.53 -5.28
C SER A 149 -15.03 -5.45 -4.47
N GLN A 150 -16.31 -5.65 -4.09
CA GLN A 150 -17.11 -4.64 -3.41
C GLN A 150 -16.48 -4.10 -2.12
N SER A 151 -15.78 -4.93 -1.35
CA SER A 151 -15.10 -4.49 -0.11
C SER A 151 -13.98 -3.50 -0.39
N VAL A 152 -13.28 -3.62 -1.53
CA VAL A 152 -12.24 -2.67 -1.95
C VAL A 152 -12.83 -1.30 -2.22
N PHE A 153 -13.96 -1.25 -2.93
CA PHE A 153 -14.65 0.01 -3.23
C PHE A 153 -15.27 0.63 -1.96
N ALA A 154 -15.81 -0.21 -1.07
CA ALA A 154 -16.33 0.25 0.22
C ALA A 154 -15.23 0.85 1.12
N ASP A 155 -14.04 0.23 1.16
CA ASP A 155 -12.90 0.78 1.90
C ASP A 155 -12.41 2.11 1.30
N MET A 156 -12.41 2.25 -0.04
CA MET A 156 -12.14 3.53 -0.72
C MET A 156 -13.19 4.58 -0.38
N GLN A 157 -14.47 4.23 -0.38
CA GLN A 157 -15.56 5.15 -0.09
C GLN A 157 -15.56 5.62 1.38
N ALA A 158 -15.20 4.74 2.31
CA ALA A 158 -15.10 5.03 3.72
C ALA A 158 -13.88 5.85 4.11
N TRP A 159 -12.88 6.00 3.21
CA TRP A 159 -11.63 6.69 3.51
C TRP A 159 -11.85 8.19 3.71
N ASP A 160 -11.19 8.75 4.73
CA ASP A 160 -11.17 10.20 4.96
C ASP A 160 -10.06 10.87 4.13
N TYR A 161 -10.43 11.49 3.01
CA TYR A 161 -9.53 12.18 2.09
C TYR A 161 -9.06 13.57 2.59
N LYS A 162 -9.45 13.98 3.80
CA LYS A 162 -9.12 15.31 4.36
C LYS A 162 -8.12 15.25 5.51
N GLN A 163 -7.49 14.10 5.73
CA GLN A 163 -6.50 13.94 6.80
C GLN A 163 -5.24 14.78 6.53
N PRO A 164 -4.87 15.73 7.41
CA PRO A 164 -3.73 16.63 7.17
C PRO A 164 -2.37 15.91 7.25
N ASN A 165 -2.34 14.74 7.86
CA ASN A 165 -1.14 13.90 8.01
C ASN A 165 -1.05 12.79 6.94
N VAL A 166 -1.93 12.80 5.95
CA VAL A 166 -1.92 11.86 4.82
C VAL A 166 -1.86 12.65 3.49
N LEU A 167 -0.89 12.31 2.66
CA LEU A 167 -0.76 12.84 1.31
C LEU A 167 -1.58 11.97 0.36
N GLU A 168 -2.67 12.52 -0.18
CA GLU A 168 -3.51 11.84 -1.16
C GLU A 168 -2.93 11.94 -2.57
N LEU A 169 -2.92 10.82 -3.29
CA LEU A 169 -2.35 10.70 -4.63
C LEU A 169 -3.21 9.78 -5.51
N HIS A 170 -3.36 10.17 -6.78
CA HIS A 170 -3.89 9.30 -7.82
C HIS A 170 -2.75 8.46 -8.42
N MET A 171 -2.98 7.16 -8.58
CA MET A 171 -2.02 6.24 -9.20
C MET A 171 -1.62 6.70 -10.60
N GLU A 172 -2.55 7.25 -11.36
CA GLU A 172 -2.36 7.73 -12.71
C GLU A 172 -1.30 8.84 -12.76
N THR A 173 -1.41 9.83 -11.89
CA THR A 173 -0.43 10.92 -11.77
C THR A 173 0.92 10.39 -11.27
N LEU A 174 0.89 9.54 -10.24
CA LEU A 174 2.11 8.97 -9.66
C LEU A 174 2.88 8.10 -10.65
N THR A 175 2.17 7.35 -11.50
CA THR A 175 2.81 6.51 -12.53
C THR A 175 3.19 7.28 -13.77
N ALA A 176 2.56 8.40 -14.09
CA ALA A 176 2.95 9.27 -15.21
C ALA A 176 4.31 9.92 -14.94
N ASP A 177 4.53 10.44 -13.75
CA ASP A 177 5.81 11.02 -13.31
C ASP A 177 6.21 10.48 -11.92
N PRO A 178 6.83 9.29 -11.88
CA PRO A 178 7.27 8.69 -10.62
C PRO A 178 8.32 9.52 -9.88
N ASP A 179 9.17 10.23 -10.59
CA ASP A 179 10.26 11.00 -10.00
C ASP A 179 9.70 12.18 -9.20
N ALA A 180 8.83 13.00 -9.78
CA ALA A 180 8.16 14.09 -9.07
C ALA A 180 7.23 13.56 -7.95
N GLY A 181 6.49 12.48 -8.23
CA GLY A 181 5.57 11.88 -7.26
C GLY A 181 6.29 11.39 -6.00
N PHE A 182 7.37 10.62 -6.14
CA PHE A 182 8.12 10.12 -5.00
C PHE A 182 8.99 11.18 -4.31
N GLN A 183 9.46 12.22 -5.02
CA GLN A 183 10.04 13.38 -4.38
C GLN A 183 9.04 14.06 -3.45
N ARG A 184 7.80 14.28 -3.92
CA ARG A 184 6.71 14.83 -3.09
C ARG A 184 6.41 13.96 -1.88
N ILE A 185 6.33 12.64 -2.06
CA ILE A 185 6.13 11.66 -0.97
C ILE A 185 7.28 11.77 0.04
N ALA A 186 8.53 11.67 -0.41
CA ALA A 186 9.70 11.68 0.46
C ALA A 186 9.83 13.01 1.23
N THR A 187 9.53 14.14 0.59
CA THR A 187 9.48 15.47 1.24
C THR A 187 8.38 15.52 2.30
N PHE A 188 7.16 15.06 1.98
CA PHE A 188 6.04 15.05 2.92
C PHE A 188 6.32 14.18 4.16
N LEU A 189 6.98 13.04 3.97
CA LEU A 189 7.37 12.14 5.06
C LEU A 189 8.59 12.65 5.87
N GLY A 190 9.25 13.72 5.41
CA GLY A 190 10.48 14.24 6.02
C GLY A 190 11.69 13.34 5.76
N TRP A 191 11.72 12.64 4.64
CA TRP A 191 12.77 11.69 4.29
C TRP A 191 13.73 12.17 3.19
N LEU A 192 13.41 13.24 2.47
CA LEU A 192 14.30 13.81 1.46
C LEU A 192 15.09 14.98 2.05
N ASP A 193 16.40 14.93 1.87
CA ASP A 193 17.30 16.04 2.14
C ASP A 193 17.98 16.44 0.81
N PRO A 194 17.62 17.60 0.25
CA PRO A 194 18.17 18.06 -1.03
C PRO A 194 19.70 18.26 -1.01
N GLU A 195 20.28 18.53 0.14
CA GLU A 195 21.71 18.79 0.31
C GLU A 195 22.50 17.53 0.68
N ALA A 196 21.82 16.41 0.97
CA ALA A 196 22.50 15.17 1.33
C ALA A 196 23.23 14.55 0.14
N LEU A 197 24.47 14.15 0.37
CA LEU A 197 25.32 13.55 -0.66
C LEU A 197 25.31 12.03 -0.62
N TYR A 198 25.31 11.41 -1.80
CA TYR A 198 25.51 9.97 -1.98
C TYR A 198 26.99 9.60 -1.75
N SER A 199 27.46 9.76 -0.53
CA SER A 199 28.85 9.57 -0.13
C SER A 199 29.24 8.10 0.03
N PHE A 200 30.55 7.81 0.09
CA PHE A 200 31.06 6.48 0.41
C PHE A 200 30.57 6.02 1.80
N ALA A 201 30.60 6.91 2.81
CA ALA A 201 30.13 6.61 4.15
C ALA A 201 28.65 6.22 4.17
N TYR A 202 27.82 6.94 3.41
CA TYR A 202 26.40 6.61 3.22
C TYR A 202 26.23 5.20 2.62
N ARG A 203 26.97 4.87 1.56
CA ARG A 203 26.89 3.52 0.92
C ARG A 203 27.28 2.40 1.88
N VAL A 204 28.30 2.60 2.70
CA VAL A 204 28.72 1.63 3.73
C VAL A 204 27.58 1.45 4.75
N GLN A 205 26.96 2.53 5.20
CA GLN A 205 25.87 2.48 6.17
C GLN A 205 24.65 1.74 5.62
N VAL A 206 24.26 1.99 4.38
CA VAL A 206 23.17 1.27 3.71
C VAL A 206 23.48 -0.23 3.60
N ARG A 207 24.71 -0.62 3.28
CA ARG A 207 25.11 -2.04 3.25
C ARG A 207 25.00 -2.70 4.62
N LEU A 208 25.40 -2.00 5.68
CA LEU A 208 25.26 -2.49 7.05
C LEU A 208 23.79 -2.65 7.45
N ASN A 209 22.93 -1.70 7.09
CA ASN A 209 21.48 -1.79 7.32
C ASN A 209 20.86 -2.98 6.57
N ARG A 210 21.27 -3.24 5.33
CA ARG A 210 20.83 -4.45 4.57
C ARG A 210 21.29 -5.75 5.23
N LEU A 211 22.54 -5.83 5.68
CA LEU A 211 23.05 -7.00 6.39
C LEU A 211 22.30 -7.24 7.70
N HIS A 212 22.02 -6.19 8.47
CA HIS A 212 21.18 -6.26 9.67
C HIS A 212 19.81 -6.88 9.36
N TYR A 213 19.12 -6.35 8.33
CA TYR A 213 17.79 -6.86 7.94
C TYR A 213 17.83 -8.33 7.48
N LEU A 214 18.79 -8.69 6.64
CA LEU A 214 18.93 -10.07 6.13
C LEU A 214 19.25 -11.06 7.25
N GLY A 215 20.04 -10.65 8.25
CA GLY A 215 20.34 -11.46 9.42
C GLY A 215 19.08 -11.73 10.25
N HIS A 216 18.24 -10.73 10.46
CA HIS A 216 16.98 -10.88 11.21
C HIS A 216 15.90 -11.64 10.45
N ALA A 217 15.85 -11.52 9.12
CA ALA A 217 14.84 -12.20 8.31
C ALA A 217 15.10 -13.70 8.11
N ARG A 218 16.36 -14.14 8.19
CA ARG A 218 16.76 -15.53 7.91
C ARG A 218 16.92 -16.42 9.14
N VAL A 219 17.04 -15.85 10.33
CA VAL A 219 17.26 -16.58 11.57
C VAL A 219 16.05 -16.35 12.49
N PRO A 220 15.14 -17.33 12.62
CA PRO A 220 14.08 -17.27 13.63
C PRO A 220 14.73 -17.40 15.02
N GLY A 221 14.72 -16.33 15.78
CA GLY A 221 15.25 -16.31 17.14
C GLY A 221 15.63 -14.91 17.62
N PRO A 222 15.85 -14.72 18.93
CA PRO A 222 16.09 -13.39 19.49
C PRO A 222 17.46 -12.79 19.14
N TYR A 223 18.38 -13.56 18.54
CA TYR A 223 19.75 -13.09 18.25
C TYR A 223 20.19 -13.46 16.84
N PRO A 224 20.58 -12.47 15.99
CA PRO A 224 21.27 -12.76 14.76
C PRO A 224 22.66 -13.36 15.03
N LEU A 225 23.10 -14.26 14.17
CA LEU A 225 24.44 -14.91 14.26
C LEU A 225 25.61 -13.87 14.23
N LEU A 226 25.35 -12.66 13.68
CA LEU A 226 26.27 -11.52 13.72
C LEU A 226 25.46 -10.30 14.10
N PRO A 227 25.76 -9.66 15.24
CA PRO A 227 25.08 -8.43 15.68
C PRO A 227 25.56 -7.22 14.86
N VAL A 228 25.07 -7.12 13.62
CA VAL A 228 25.27 -5.91 12.83
C VAL A 228 24.30 -4.85 13.36
N PRO A 229 24.76 -3.76 14.00
CA PRO A 229 23.86 -2.77 14.56
C PRO A 229 23.10 -2.04 13.44
N ARG A 230 21.79 -1.87 13.61
CA ARG A 230 20.98 -0.99 12.77
C ARG A 230 21.44 0.45 12.98
N ARG A 231 21.63 1.19 11.90
CA ARG A 231 22.03 2.60 11.92
C ARG A 231 20.97 3.44 11.17
N PRO A 232 19.91 3.87 11.85
CA PRO A 232 18.87 4.68 11.22
C PRO A 232 19.44 6.01 10.72
N LEU A 233 19.04 6.37 9.51
CA LEU A 233 19.25 7.67 8.91
C LEU A 233 17.98 8.50 9.02
N ALA A 234 18.13 9.82 9.11
CA ALA A 234 16.99 10.73 9.10
C ALA A 234 16.40 10.85 7.69
N THR A 235 17.29 10.99 6.69
CA THR A 235 16.93 11.37 5.32
C THR A 235 17.68 10.54 4.27
N LEU A 236 17.19 10.60 3.03
CA LEU A 236 17.80 10.03 1.83
C LEU A 236 18.37 11.15 0.96
N PRO A 237 19.55 10.95 0.34
CA PRO A 237 20.01 11.78 -0.77
C PRO A 237 19.08 11.66 -1.98
N PRO A 238 18.88 12.74 -2.79
CA PRO A 238 18.08 12.70 -4.01
C PRO A 238 18.54 11.62 -5.01
N ASP A 239 19.84 11.46 -5.20
CA ASP A 239 20.42 10.44 -6.08
C ASP A 239 20.02 9.01 -5.65
N THR A 240 19.88 8.78 -4.35
CA THR A 240 19.42 7.49 -3.83
C THR A 240 17.98 7.21 -4.26
N LEU A 241 17.11 8.20 -4.11
CA LEU A 241 15.71 8.08 -4.53
C LEU A 241 15.64 7.82 -6.05
N ALA A 242 16.39 8.56 -6.85
CA ALA A 242 16.45 8.36 -8.30
C ALA A 242 16.91 6.95 -8.68
N HIS A 243 17.92 6.40 -8.01
CA HIS A 243 18.38 5.02 -8.25
C HIS A 243 17.32 3.97 -7.89
N ILE A 244 16.59 4.16 -6.77
CA ILE A 244 15.50 3.25 -6.36
C ILE A 244 14.38 3.27 -7.42
N LEU A 245 14.01 4.45 -7.91
CA LEU A 245 12.97 4.62 -8.91
C LEU A 245 13.38 4.01 -10.26
N GLU A 246 14.60 4.26 -10.73
CA GLU A 246 15.10 3.68 -11.97
C GLU A 246 15.07 2.14 -11.93
N ALA A 247 15.48 1.51 -10.82
CA ALA A 247 15.41 0.06 -10.63
C ALA A 247 13.97 -0.49 -10.57
N SER A 248 12.99 0.39 -10.41
CA SER A 248 11.58 0.05 -10.26
C SER A 248 10.72 0.52 -11.44
N ARG A 249 11.33 0.97 -12.54
CA ARG A 249 10.60 1.36 -13.75
C ARG A 249 9.89 0.17 -14.41
N PHE A 250 8.76 0.43 -15.05
CA PHE A 250 7.89 -0.60 -15.65
C PHE A 250 8.67 -1.55 -16.56
N ASN A 251 9.48 -1.04 -17.48
CA ASN A 251 10.29 -1.86 -18.40
C ASN A 251 11.29 -2.76 -17.67
N ARG A 252 11.86 -2.30 -16.54
CA ARG A 252 12.75 -3.12 -15.70
C ARG A 252 12.01 -4.27 -15.02
N LEU A 253 10.78 -4.01 -14.57
CA LEU A 253 9.96 -5.00 -13.86
C LEU A 253 9.31 -6.01 -14.79
N THR A 254 9.19 -5.69 -16.07
CA THR A 254 8.49 -6.50 -17.07
C THR A 254 9.44 -7.16 -18.09
N GLY A 255 10.75 -7.09 -17.87
CA GLY A 255 11.74 -7.68 -18.79
C GLY A 255 11.84 -6.95 -20.13
N GLY A 256 11.56 -5.64 -20.17
CA GLY A 256 11.74 -4.79 -21.33
C GLY A 256 10.44 -4.35 -22.02
N ARG A 257 9.26 -4.79 -21.56
CA ARG A 257 7.98 -4.35 -22.16
C ARG A 257 7.78 -2.85 -21.99
N SER A 258 7.21 -2.23 -23.02
CA SER A 258 6.75 -0.85 -22.98
C SER A 258 5.37 -0.73 -22.32
N ARG A 259 5.06 0.45 -21.77
CA ARG A 259 3.70 0.72 -21.28
C ARG A 259 2.73 0.66 -22.45
N GLY A 260 1.58 0.04 -22.25
CA GLY A 260 0.58 -0.21 -23.29
C GLY A 260 0.68 -1.62 -23.92
N GLU A 261 1.84 -2.27 -23.87
CA GLU A 261 1.98 -3.67 -24.27
C GLU A 261 1.33 -4.58 -23.23
N GLU A 262 0.28 -5.29 -23.65
CA GLU A 262 -0.49 -6.12 -22.75
C GLU A 262 0.08 -7.53 -22.60
N ASP A 263 0.11 -8.01 -21.35
CA ASP A 263 0.38 -9.39 -20.99
C ASP A 263 -0.57 -9.79 -19.86
N VAL A 264 -1.62 -10.51 -20.20
CA VAL A 264 -2.69 -10.91 -19.26
C VAL A 264 -2.22 -11.89 -18.19
N GLN A 265 -1.09 -12.58 -18.40
CA GLN A 265 -0.48 -13.49 -17.44
C GLN A 265 0.46 -12.76 -16.47
N SER A 266 0.76 -11.50 -16.73
CA SER A 266 1.66 -10.71 -15.92
C SER A 266 0.90 -9.93 -14.84
N HIS A 267 1.47 -9.89 -13.62
CA HIS A 267 0.99 -8.98 -12.58
C HIS A 267 1.04 -7.49 -13.03
N TYR A 268 1.98 -7.14 -13.90
CA TYR A 268 2.08 -5.84 -14.58
C TYR A 268 1.48 -5.94 -15.98
N ARG A 269 0.14 -6.07 -16.07
CA ARG A 269 -0.57 -6.39 -17.32
C ARG A 269 -0.28 -5.40 -18.45
N LYS A 270 -0.60 -4.12 -18.30
CA LYS A 270 -0.55 -3.11 -19.37
C LYS A 270 0.17 -1.82 -18.98
N GLY A 271 0.05 -1.41 -17.71
CA GLY A 271 0.74 -0.25 -17.18
C GLY A 271 0.21 1.11 -17.64
N THR A 272 -0.98 1.17 -18.23
CA THR A 272 -1.65 2.39 -18.68
C THR A 272 -2.99 2.59 -17.98
N PRO A 273 -3.38 3.85 -17.64
CA PRO A 273 -4.69 4.17 -17.12
C PRO A 273 -5.76 4.25 -18.22
N GLY A 274 -7.03 4.23 -17.83
CA GLY A 274 -8.17 4.43 -18.73
C GLY A 274 -8.55 3.21 -19.55
N ASP A 275 -7.97 2.04 -19.25
CA ASP A 275 -8.22 0.80 -19.98
C ASP A 275 -9.65 0.29 -19.84
N TRP A 276 -10.39 0.73 -18.83
CA TRP A 276 -11.80 0.38 -18.63
C TRP A 276 -12.67 0.72 -19.85
N ARG A 277 -12.34 1.77 -20.62
CA ARG A 277 -13.06 2.15 -21.83
C ARG A 277 -13.04 1.09 -22.94
N ASN A 278 -12.05 0.20 -22.92
CA ASN A 278 -11.91 -0.90 -23.86
C ASN A 278 -12.73 -2.14 -23.46
N HIS A 279 -13.27 -2.16 -22.25
CA HIS A 279 -13.89 -3.35 -21.65
C HIS A 279 -15.31 -3.13 -21.16
N PHE A 280 -15.70 -1.89 -20.85
CA PHE A 280 -17.05 -1.59 -20.40
C PHE A 280 -18.03 -1.53 -21.58
N THR A 281 -19.18 -2.15 -21.42
CA THR A 281 -20.34 -1.96 -22.28
C THR A 281 -21.26 -0.88 -21.68
N PRO A 282 -22.24 -0.35 -22.44
CA PRO A 282 -23.23 0.57 -21.89
C PRO A 282 -23.96 0.01 -20.65
N ALA A 283 -24.31 -1.28 -20.68
CA ALA A 283 -24.97 -1.94 -19.55
C ALA A 283 -24.05 -1.99 -18.31
N LEU A 284 -22.77 -2.27 -18.47
CA LEU A 284 -21.82 -2.27 -17.38
C LEU A 284 -21.54 -0.86 -16.85
N VAL A 285 -21.56 0.17 -17.71
CA VAL A 285 -21.51 1.59 -17.30
C VAL A 285 -22.69 1.93 -16.40
N ASP A 286 -23.91 1.56 -16.79
CA ASP A 286 -25.11 1.85 -16.01
C ASP A 286 -25.10 1.11 -14.67
N HIS A 287 -24.69 -0.17 -14.67
CA HIS A 287 -24.52 -0.94 -13.45
C HIS A 287 -23.47 -0.33 -12.50
N PHE A 288 -22.29 0.02 -13.04
CA PHE A 288 -21.23 0.63 -12.23
C PHE A 288 -21.65 2.00 -11.65
N LYS A 289 -22.41 2.80 -12.41
CA LYS A 289 -22.96 4.07 -11.92
C LYS A 289 -23.92 3.88 -10.76
N ALA A 290 -24.82 2.89 -10.88
CA ALA A 290 -25.79 2.60 -9.85
C ALA A 290 -25.14 2.21 -8.51
N GLU A 291 -24.06 1.44 -8.55
CA GLU A 291 -23.39 0.93 -7.36
C GLU A 291 -22.30 1.88 -6.84
N TRP A 292 -21.47 2.46 -7.72
CA TRP A 292 -20.23 3.13 -7.37
C TRP A 292 -20.03 4.50 -8.04
N GLY A 293 -21.10 5.08 -8.61
CA GLY A 293 -21.01 6.39 -9.27
C GLY A 293 -20.57 7.51 -8.32
N ASP A 294 -21.07 7.50 -7.07
CA ASP A 294 -20.69 8.49 -6.04
C ASP A 294 -19.21 8.38 -5.66
N LEU A 295 -18.64 7.16 -5.67
CA LEU A 295 -17.22 6.96 -5.41
C LEU A 295 -16.35 7.63 -6.46
N LEU A 296 -16.73 7.59 -7.75
CA LEU A 296 -16.00 8.29 -8.82
C LEU A 296 -15.98 9.80 -8.62
N ILE A 297 -17.10 10.37 -8.17
CA ILE A 297 -17.22 11.80 -7.87
C ILE A 297 -16.38 12.16 -6.64
N GLN A 298 -16.47 11.36 -5.57
CA GLN A 298 -15.69 11.54 -4.34
C GLN A 298 -14.17 11.53 -4.62
N LEU A 299 -13.72 10.65 -5.52
CA LEU A 299 -12.32 10.53 -5.91
C LEU A 299 -11.88 11.56 -6.98
N GLY A 300 -12.80 12.32 -7.55
CA GLY A 300 -12.52 13.34 -8.57
C GLY A 300 -12.26 12.79 -9.97
N TYR A 301 -12.66 11.53 -10.25
CA TYR A 301 -12.59 10.97 -11.61
C TYR A 301 -13.74 11.42 -12.47
N GLU A 302 -14.88 11.75 -11.86
CA GLU A 302 -16.06 12.33 -12.54
C GLU A 302 -16.59 13.51 -11.74
N THR A 303 -17.32 14.40 -12.40
CA THR A 303 -17.95 15.57 -11.77
C THR A 303 -19.41 15.32 -11.40
N ASP A 304 -20.06 14.40 -12.09
CA ASP A 304 -21.46 14.02 -11.92
C ASP A 304 -21.72 12.62 -12.51
N HIS A 305 -23.00 12.20 -12.57
CA HIS A 305 -23.40 10.90 -13.09
C HIS A 305 -23.64 10.87 -14.60
N THR A 306 -23.32 11.92 -15.37
CA THR A 306 -23.59 11.98 -16.82
C THR A 306 -22.50 11.31 -17.67
N TRP A 307 -21.37 10.89 -17.06
CA TRP A 307 -20.29 10.20 -17.76
C TRP A 307 -20.75 8.92 -18.46
N GLY A 308 -20.05 8.52 -19.51
CA GLY A 308 -20.36 7.32 -20.29
C GLY A 308 -19.24 6.96 -21.25
N LEU A 309 -19.52 6.02 -22.14
CA LEU A 309 -18.66 5.71 -23.29
C LEU A 309 -18.86 6.81 -24.33
N ILE A 310 -17.75 7.42 -24.79
CA ILE A 310 -17.73 8.40 -25.88
C ILE A 310 -17.52 7.68 -27.19
#